data_4ba470e0c107f6758f780ec2988e9d06
#
_entry.id   4ba470e0c107f6758f780ec2988e9d06
#
_cell.length_a   1.000
_cell.length_b   1.000
_cell.length_c   1.000
_cell.angle_alpha   90.00
_cell.angle_beta   90.00
_cell.angle_gamma   90.00
#
_symmetry.space_group_name_H-M   'P 1'
#
loop_
_entity.id
_entity.type
_entity.pdbx_description
1 polymer ?
#
loop_
_entity_poly.entity_id
_entity_poly.type
_entity_poly.pdbx_seq_one_letter_code
_entity_poly.pdbx_strand_id
1 'polypeptide(L)'
;MKRSAVLMAFFGFGLALSVQAQPYSIPPSFSMPQAYKQPALKGGPVATVKEGMNKLTTFLSKNRGAPKPMKEFLANEVVSYFDFDTMTRMAAGPMLRRMGGQNQAKYVEMIKQDFLTVLAQRLAGFSNQKAKVISAKPGKSGRAVVTIAIGNPRSYPTRLDFRMGKTKQGWKIYDVVANGSSAVMYYRRMLAQSMRPGANRRLF
;
A
#
# COMPACT_ATOMS: atom_id res chain seq x y z
N MET A 1 13.73 -21.59 -22.94
CA MET A 1 12.46 -20.97 -22.53
C MET A 1 12.74 -20.09 -21.32
N LYS A 2 12.98 -18.81 -21.55
CA LYS A 2 13.48 -17.87 -20.54
C LYS A 2 12.35 -16.90 -20.22
N ARG A 3 11.69 -17.07 -19.06
CA ARG A 3 10.78 -16.08 -18.49
C ARG A 3 11.57 -15.19 -17.53
N SER A 4 12.10 -14.11 -18.04
CA SER A 4 12.85 -13.10 -17.28
C SER A 4 11.91 -11.95 -16.95
N ALA A 5 11.57 -11.75 -15.68
CA ALA A 5 12.06 -10.64 -14.88
C ALA A 5 11.67 -9.23 -15.36
N VAL A 6 10.46 -8.79 -15.00
CA VAL A 6 10.14 -7.37 -14.81
C VAL A 6 9.59 -7.20 -13.39
N LEU A 7 10.47 -7.35 -12.41
CA LEU A 7 10.11 -7.23 -10.99
C LEU A 7 11.20 -6.49 -10.20
N MET A 8 11.71 -5.38 -10.74
CA MET A 8 12.69 -4.56 -10.03
C MET A 8 12.45 -3.07 -10.26
N ALA A 9 11.44 -2.50 -9.63
CA ALA A 9 11.31 -1.04 -9.62
C ALA A 9 10.64 -0.46 -8.36
N PHE A 10 10.58 -1.17 -7.25
CA PHE A 10 9.98 -0.58 -6.05
C PHE A 10 10.92 -0.37 -4.86
N PHE A 11 12.17 -0.88 -4.91
CA PHE A 11 13.10 -0.62 -3.81
C PHE A 11 14.56 -0.78 -4.28
N GLY A 12 15.30 0.30 -4.21
CA GLY A 12 16.73 0.26 -4.07
C GLY A 12 17.51 0.68 -5.31
N PHE A 13 17.76 1.95 -5.46
CA PHE A 13 18.93 2.45 -6.18
C PHE A 13 19.94 2.93 -5.12
N GLY A 14 20.81 2.04 -4.73
CA GLY A 14 22.01 2.35 -3.97
C GLY A 14 23.16 2.57 -4.92
N LEU A 15 23.38 3.79 -5.37
CA LEU A 15 24.66 4.21 -5.93
C LEU A 15 25.57 4.58 -4.75
N ALA A 16 26.59 3.77 -4.53
CA ALA A 16 27.70 4.10 -3.66
C ALA A 16 28.52 5.22 -4.28
N LEU A 17 28.22 6.46 -3.89
CA LEU A 17 29.14 7.56 -4.00
C LEU A 17 29.77 7.75 -2.63
N SER A 18 31.06 7.46 -2.54
CA SER A 18 31.93 7.79 -1.41
C SER A 18 31.97 9.31 -1.23
N VAL A 19 31.11 9.82 -0.36
CA VAL A 19 31.18 11.21 0.13
C VAL A 19 31.86 11.16 1.50
N GLN A 20 32.97 11.89 1.59
CA GLN A 20 33.73 12.11 2.80
C GLN A 20 32.82 12.60 3.92
N ALA A 21 32.87 11.91 5.06
CA ALA A 21 32.15 12.23 6.27
C ALA A 21 32.63 13.58 6.83
N GLN A 22 31.83 14.60 6.69
CA GLN A 22 31.90 15.77 7.56
C GLN A 22 31.18 15.42 8.87
N PRO A 23 31.74 15.74 10.04
CA PRO A 23 31.06 15.52 11.30
C PRO A 23 29.86 16.45 11.40
N TYR A 24 28.68 15.94 11.14
CA TYR A 24 27.43 16.67 11.38
C TYR A 24 27.23 16.74 12.91
N SER A 25 27.39 17.93 13.45
CA SER A 25 26.98 18.24 14.81
C SER A 25 25.48 18.07 14.93
N ILE A 26 25.03 17.07 15.70
CA ILE A 26 23.62 16.83 16.04
C ILE A 26 23.15 18.05 16.84
N PRO A 27 22.16 18.84 16.38
CA PRO A 27 21.59 19.89 17.21
C PRO A 27 20.92 19.25 18.42
N PRO A 28 21.17 19.77 19.65
CA PRO A 28 20.52 19.27 20.83
C PRO A 28 19.03 19.60 20.78
N SER A 29 18.20 18.63 21.19
CA SER A 29 16.75 18.72 21.33
C SER A 29 15.93 18.65 20.03
N PHE A 30 15.89 17.46 19.42
CA PHE A 30 14.71 17.06 18.71
C PHE A 30 13.66 16.64 19.75
N SER A 31 12.95 17.62 20.31
CA SER A 31 11.77 17.36 21.13
C SER A 31 10.77 16.62 20.26
N MET A 32 10.49 15.36 20.59
CA MET A 32 9.38 14.62 19.97
C MET A 32 8.15 15.53 20.01
N PRO A 33 7.47 15.80 18.87
CA PRO A 33 6.22 16.53 18.91
C PRO A 33 5.31 15.84 19.90
N GLN A 34 4.80 16.60 20.88
CA GLN A 34 3.85 16.12 21.88
C GLN A 34 2.80 15.27 21.19
N ALA A 35 2.51 14.11 21.77
CA ALA A 35 1.56 13.13 21.27
C ALA A 35 0.31 13.84 20.75
N TYR A 36 0.13 13.86 19.44
CA TYR A 36 -1.09 14.34 18.83
C TYR A 36 -2.25 13.59 19.49
N LYS A 37 -3.05 14.32 20.25
CA LYS A 37 -4.28 13.81 20.85
C LYS A 37 -5.18 13.39 19.69
N GLN A 38 -5.12 12.10 19.32
CA GLN A 38 -5.92 11.57 18.22
C GLN A 38 -7.38 11.73 18.58
N PRO A 39 -8.21 12.38 17.75
CA PRO A 39 -9.65 12.36 17.97
C PRO A 39 -10.08 10.90 17.96
N ALA A 40 -10.68 10.44 19.05
CA ALA A 40 -11.21 9.10 19.20
C ALA A 40 -12.48 8.97 18.34
N LEU A 41 -12.32 8.76 17.05
CA LEU A 41 -13.41 8.40 16.16
C LEU A 41 -13.67 6.90 16.36
N LYS A 42 -14.60 6.54 17.24
CA LYS A 42 -15.15 5.18 17.33
C LYS A 42 -15.65 4.80 15.93
N GLY A 43 -15.12 3.71 15.34
CA GLY A 43 -15.46 3.29 13.98
C GLY A 43 -14.83 4.15 12.86
N GLY A 44 -13.82 4.97 13.14
CA GLY A 44 -13.15 5.84 12.19
C GLY A 44 -12.03 5.14 11.39
N PRO A 45 -11.38 5.89 10.48
CA PRO A 45 -10.35 5.33 9.60
C PRO A 45 -9.17 4.70 10.36
N VAL A 46 -8.83 5.24 11.54
CA VAL A 46 -7.80 4.68 12.42
C VAL A 46 -8.21 3.31 12.98
N ALA A 47 -9.48 3.15 13.38
CA ALA A 47 -9.98 1.88 13.89
C ALA A 47 -9.94 0.80 12.80
N THR A 48 -10.36 1.13 11.59
CA THR A 48 -10.29 0.25 10.42
C THR A 48 -8.86 -0.22 10.13
N VAL A 49 -7.90 0.70 10.14
CA VAL A 49 -6.48 0.35 9.91
C VAL A 49 -5.94 -0.51 11.04
N LYS A 50 -6.23 -0.18 12.31
CA LYS A 50 -5.81 -0.98 13.46
C LYS A 50 -6.39 -2.39 13.43
N GLU A 51 -7.65 -2.54 13.07
CA GLU A 51 -8.30 -3.85 12.94
C GLU A 51 -7.61 -4.70 11.86
N GLY A 52 -7.41 -4.16 10.65
CA GLY A 52 -6.69 -4.85 9.59
C GLY A 52 -5.26 -5.23 9.97
N MET A 53 -4.54 -4.33 10.65
CA MET A 53 -3.21 -4.60 11.18
C MET A 53 -3.20 -5.73 12.21
N ASN A 54 -4.16 -5.73 13.14
CA ASN A 54 -4.25 -6.77 14.18
C ASN A 54 -4.54 -8.15 13.56
N LYS A 55 -5.47 -8.23 12.60
CA LYS A 55 -5.75 -9.48 11.88
C LYS A 55 -4.50 -9.97 11.15
N LEU A 56 -3.80 -9.06 10.44
CA LEU A 56 -2.60 -9.41 9.71
C LEU A 56 -1.47 -9.89 10.64
N THR A 57 -1.20 -9.18 11.73
CA THR A 57 -0.14 -9.58 12.68
C THR A 57 -0.46 -10.88 13.38
N THR A 58 -1.72 -11.12 13.73
CA THR A 58 -2.17 -12.40 14.29
C THR A 58 -1.97 -13.54 13.30
N PHE A 59 -2.32 -13.34 12.03
CA PHE A 59 -2.10 -14.33 10.99
C PHE A 59 -0.61 -14.63 10.80
N LEU A 60 0.23 -13.58 10.67
CA LEU A 60 1.67 -13.72 10.46
C LEU A 60 2.38 -14.42 11.63
N SER A 61 1.93 -14.20 12.86
CA SER A 61 2.50 -14.88 14.03
C SER A 61 2.28 -16.39 14.02
N LYS A 62 1.16 -16.85 13.44
CA LYS A 62 0.76 -18.28 13.39
C LYS A 62 1.23 -19.00 12.12
N ASN A 63 1.46 -18.27 11.01
CA ASN A 63 1.68 -18.84 9.68
C ASN A 63 2.97 -18.33 9.02
N ARG A 64 4.08 -18.33 9.77
CA ARG A 64 5.37 -17.86 9.26
C ARG A 64 5.82 -18.65 8.05
N GLY A 65 6.07 -17.96 6.94
CA GLY A 65 6.69 -18.54 5.73
C GLY A 65 5.79 -19.44 4.88
N ALA A 66 4.48 -19.48 5.13
CA ALA A 66 3.54 -20.32 4.37
C ALA A 66 2.84 -19.49 3.25
N PRO A 67 3.21 -19.64 1.97
CA PRO A 67 2.69 -18.77 0.90
C PRO A 67 1.23 -19.05 0.53
N LYS A 68 0.75 -20.29 0.58
CA LYS A 68 -0.64 -20.62 0.27
C LYS A 68 -1.64 -20.03 1.27
N PRO A 69 -1.50 -20.28 2.59
CA PRO A 69 -2.37 -19.67 3.59
C PRO A 69 -2.36 -18.14 3.55
N MET A 70 -1.23 -17.52 3.18
CA MET A 70 -1.13 -16.07 3.02
C MET A 70 -2.07 -15.54 1.93
N LYS A 71 -2.06 -16.16 0.75
CA LYS A 71 -2.90 -15.72 -0.37
C LYS A 71 -4.40 -15.85 -0.03
N GLU A 72 -4.80 -16.94 0.58
CA GLU A 72 -6.18 -17.19 1.04
C GLU A 72 -6.60 -16.18 2.11
N PHE A 73 -5.76 -15.94 3.10
CA PHE A 73 -6.01 -14.95 4.14
C PHE A 73 -6.20 -13.55 3.56
N LEU A 74 -5.33 -13.14 2.63
CA LEU A 74 -5.44 -11.82 1.99
C LEU A 74 -6.73 -11.70 1.18
N ALA A 75 -7.12 -12.73 0.45
CA ALA A 75 -8.32 -12.74 -0.36
C ALA A 75 -9.61 -12.73 0.47
N ASN A 76 -9.62 -13.38 1.64
CA ASN A 76 -10.82 -13.52 2.46
C ASN A 76 -10.94 -12.41 3.51
N GLU A 77 -9.84 -12.01 4.15
CA GLU A 77 -9.87 -11.12 5.30
C GLU A 77 -9.41 -9.69 4.95
N VAL A 78 -8.33 -9.55 4.15
CA VAL A 78 -7.70 -8.24 3.93
C VAL A 78 -8.36 -7.47 2.80
N VAL A 79 -8.84 -8.16 1.77
CA VAL A 79 -9.55 -7.56 0.62
C VAL A 79 -10.70 -6.65 1.06
N SER A 80 -11.41 -7.03 2.12
CA SER A 80 -12.57 -6.29 2.63
C SER A 80 -12.24 -4.87 3.13
N TYR A 81 -10.99 -4.58 3.45
CA TYR A 81 -10.54 -3.24 3.86
C TYR A 81 -10.26 -2.29 2.70
N PHE A 82 -10.25 -2.78 1.46
CA PHE A 82 -9.91 -2.02 0.26
C PHE A 82 -11.13 -1.67 -0.59
N ASP A 83 -11.06 -0.53 -1.27
CA ASP A 83 -11.98 -0.09 -2.31
C ASP A 83 -11.25 -0.15 -3.66
N PHE A 84 -11.23 -1.33 -4.26
CA PHE A 84 -10.59 -1.54 -5.55
C PHE A 84 -11.30 -0.86 -6.71
N ASP A 85 -12.60 -0.61 -6.59
CA ASP A 85 -13.36 0.17 -7.58
C ASP A 85 -12.87 1.61 -7.61
N THR A 86 -12.75 2.25 -6.45
CA THR A 86 -12.20 3.62 -6.37
C THR A 86 -10.73 3.65 -6.77
N MET A 87 -9.92 2.67 -6.35
CA MET A 87 -8.51 2.55 -6.76
C MET A 87 -8.40 2.49 -8.29
N THR A 88 -9.19 1.64 -8.94
CA THR A 88 -9.22 1.48 -10.40
C THR A 88 -9.70 2.75 -11.10
N ARG A 89 -10.78 3.38 -10.61
CA ARG A 89 -11.26 4.66 -11.16
C ARG A 89 -10.21 5.75 -11.09
N MET A 90 -9.48 5.84 -10.01
CA MET A 90 -8.42 6.84 -9.84
C MET A 90 -7.20 6.53 -10.72
N ALA A 91 -6.86 5.26 -10.88
CA ALA A 91 -5.77 4.83 -11.75
C ALA A 91 -6.08 5.04 -13.23
N ALA A 92 -7.23 4.55 -13.70
CA ALA A 92 -7.62 4.61 -15.10
C ALA A 92 -8.14 6.00 -15.53
N GLY A 93 -8.66 6.80 -14.59
CA GLY A 93 -9.12 8.18 -14.86
C GLY A 93 -10.19 8.25 -15.95
N PRO A 94 -10.09 9.22 -16.91
CA PRO A 94 -11.07 9.38 -18.01
C PRO A 94 -11.19 8.17 -18.92
N MET A 95 -10.16 7.35 -18.97
CA MET A 95 -10.10 6.15 -19.81
C MET A 95 -11.16 5.13 -19.40
N LEU A 96 -11.39 4.96 -18.10
CA LEU A 96 -12.38 4.02 -17.60
C LEU A 96 -13.80 4.35 -18.09
N ARG A 97 -14.12 5.65 -18.26
CA ARG A 97 -15.43 6.09 -18.77
C ARG A 97 -15.69 5.73 -20.23
N ARG A 98 -14.63 5.51 -21.00
CA ARG A 98 -14.70 5.09 -22.42
C ARG A 98 -14.83 3.57 -22.58
N MET A 99 -14.65 2.82 -21.49
CA MET A 99 -14.76 1.37 -21.48
C MET A 99 -16.16 0.97 -21.04
N GLY A 100 -16.75 -0.01 -21.69
CA GLY A 100 -18.02 -0.63 -21.25
C GLY A 100 -17.87 -1.26 -19.87
N GLY A 101 -18.99 -1.42 -19.15
CA GLY A 101 -19.02 -1.90 -17.76
C GLY A 101 -18.30 -3.23 -17.53
N GLN A 102 -18.38 -4.18 -18.45
CA GLN A 102 -17.67 -5.46 -18.37
C GLN A 102 -16.14 -5.29 -18.37
N ASN A 103 -15.64 -4.37 -19.18
CA ASN A 103 -14.21 -4.06 -19.19
C ASN A 103 -13.77 -3.40 -17.88
N GLN A 104 -14.60 -2.55 -17.29
CA GLN A 104 -14.31 -1.94 -15.98
C GLN A 104 -14.14 -3.00 -14.90
N ALA A 105 -15.06 -3.98 -14.81
CA ALA A 105 -15.00 -5.07 -13.85
C ALA A 105 -13.72 -5.92 -14.04
N LYS A 106 -13.32 -6.18 -15.28
CA LYS A 106 -12.08 -6.89 -15.60
C LYS A 106 -10.84 -6.16 -15.07
N TYR A 107 -10.78 -4.83 -15.21
CA TYR A 107 -9.66 -4.03 -14.68
C TYR A 107 -9.65 -3.96 -13.16
N VAL A 108 -10.81 -3.89 -12.52
CA VAL A 108 -10.91 -3.96 -11.05
C VAL A 108 -10.33 -5.28 -10.55
N GLU A 109 -10.75 -6.40 -11.15
CA GLU A 109 -10.26 -7.72 -10.75
C GLU A 109 -8.76 -7.89 -11.02
N MET A 110 -8.27 -7.42 -12.17
CA MET A 110 -6.84 -7.45 -12.51
C MET A 110 -6.00 -6.68 -11.47
N ILE A 111 -6.39 -5.46 -11.13
CA ILE A 111 -5.69 -4.64 -10.13
C ILE A 111 -5.76 -5.30 -8.76
N LYS A 112 -6.92 -5.86 -8.37
CA LYS A 112 -7.08 -6.57 -7.11
C LYS A 112 -6.14 -7.77 -7.01
N GLN A 113 -6.10 -8.62 -8.03
CA GLN A 113 -5.25 -9.81 -8.05
C GLN A 113 -3.75 -9.46 -8.02
N ASP A 114 -3.34 -8.48 -8.81
CA ASP A 114 -1.94 -8.01 -8.82
C ASP A 114 -1.56 -7.42 -7.45
N PHE A 115 -2.41 -6.56 -6.89
CA PHE A 115 -2.20 -5.95 -5.57
C PHE A 115 -2.03 -7.00 -4.48
N LEU A 116 -2.92 -7.99 -4.42
CA LEU A 116 -2.85 -9.06 -3.42
C LEU A 116 -1.62 -9.94 -3.61
N THR A 117 -1.22 -10.20 -4.85
CA THR A 117 0.00 -10.95 -5.17
C THR A 117 1.25 -10.21 -4.69
N VAL A 118 1.36 -8.92 -5.00
CA VAL A 118 2.47 -8.07 -4.54
C VAL A 118 2.48 -7.96 -3.01
N LEU A 119 1.31 -7.79 -2.40
CA LEU A 119 1.18 -7.72 -0.94
C LEU A 119 1.64 -9.04 -0.29
N ALA A 120 1.22 -10.19 -0.82
CA ALA A 120 1.63 -11.51 -0.32
C ALA A 120 3.16 -11.67 -0.37
N GLN A 121 3.78 -11.29 -1.50
CA GLN A 121 5.23 -11.34 -1.66
C GLN A 121 5.97 -10.44 -0.66
N ARG A 122 5.45 -9.24 -0.39
CA ARG A 122 6.04 -8.32 0.59
C ARG A 122 5.92 -8.84 2.01
N LEU A 123 4.77 -9.44 2.34
CA LEU A 123 4.51 -9.99 3.67
C LEU A 123 5.27 -11.29 3.93
N ALA A 124 5.67 -12.04 2.91
CA ALA A 124 6.49 -13.25 3.07
C ALA A 124 7.85 -12.97 3.74
N GLY A 125 8.41 -11.76 3.52
CA GLY A 125 9.63 -11.30 4.19
C GLY A 125 9.40 -10.61 5.53
N PHE A 126 8.16 -10.56 6.02
CA PHE A 126 7.79 -9.82 7.22
C PHE A 126 8.00 -10.69 8.46
N SER A 127 9.04 -10.42 9.24
CA SER A 127 9.33 -11.12 10.49
C SER A 127 9.50 -10.12 11.64
N ASN A 128 8.72 -10.30 12.72
CA ASN A 128 8.86 -9.56 13.99
C ASN A 128 8.87 -8.01 13.92
N GLN A 129 8.47 -7.42 12.80
CA GLN A 129 8.39 -5.98 12.68
C GLN A 129 7.15 -5.47 13.39
N LYS A 130 7.31 -4.40 14.17
CA LYS A 130 6.18 -3.74 14.83
C LYS A 130 5.63 -2.66 13.92
N ALA A 131 4.31 -2.66 13.73
CA ALA A 131 3.60 -1.61 13.02
C ALA A 131 2.83 -0.74 14.03
N LYS A 132 2.93 0.59 13.88
CA LYS A 132 2.28 1.56 14.75
C LYS A 132 1.64 2.67 13.94
N VAL A 133 0.41 3.04 14.28
CA VAL A 133 -0.22 4.26 13.73
C VAL A 133 0.49 5.47 14.33
N ILE A 134 1.05 6.32 13.46
CA ILE A 134 1.80 7.52 13.87
C ILE A 134 1.08 8.83 13.54
N SER A 135 0.13 8.82 12.61
CA SER A 135 -0.65 9.99 12.24
C SER A 135 -2.00 9.59 11.64
N ALA A 136 -2.99 10.46 11.83
CA ALA A 136 -4.27 10.39 11.12
C ALA A 136 -4.72 11.82 10.80
N LYS A 137 -4.89 12.11 9.51
CA LYS A 137 -5.29 13.43 9.02
C LYS A 137 -6.65 13.32 8.32
N PRO A 138 -7.66 14.04 8.79
CA PRO A 138 -8.92 14.14 8.06
C PRO A 138 -8.71 14.94 6.77
N GLY A 139 -9.37 14.51 5.71
CA GLY A 139 -9.45 15.22 4.44
C GLY A 139 -10.87 15.72 4.19
N LYS A 140 -11.06 16.43 3.09
CA LYS A 140 -12.39 16.90 2.66
C LYS A 140 -13.24 15.74 2.14
N SER A 141 -14.56 15.90 2.15
CA SER A 141 -15.54 15.00 1.51
C SER A 141 -15.41 13.53 1.95
N GLY A 142 -15.33 13.28 3.26
CA GLY A 142 -15.27 11.92 3.79
C GLY A 142 -13.98 11.16 3.44
N ARG A 143 -12.87 11.85 3.26
CA ARG A 143 -11.54 11.25 3.06
C ARG A 143 -10.68 11.37 4.31
N ALA A 144 -9.69 10.50 4.42
CA ALA A 144 -8.67 10.58 5.47
C ALA A 144 -7.37 9.95 4.99
N VAL A 145 -6.27 10.31 5.66
CA VAL A 145 -4.97 9.64 5.50
C VAL A 145 -4.55 9.12 6.87
N VAL A 146 -4.35 7.81 6.97
CA VAL A 146 -3.79 7.18 8.17
C VAL A 146 -2.38 6.72 7.85
N THR A 147 -1.42 7.21 8.62
CA THR A 147 -0.01 6.84 8.46
C THR A 147 0.39 5.83 9.51
N ILE A 148 1.02 4.76 9.07
CA ILE A 148 1.70 3.80 9.95
C ILE A 148 3.22 3.85 9.73
N ALA A 149 3.95 3.55 10.78
CA ALA A 149 5.37 3.24 10.72
C ALA A 149 5.57 1.74 11.00
N ILE A 150 6.36 1.10 10.16
CA ILE A 150 6.72 -0.30 10.27
C ILE A 150 8.23 -0.36 10.43
N GLY A 151 8.71 -0.95 11.47
CA GLY A 151 10.15 -1.00 11.67
C GLY A 151 10.57 -1.95 12.76
N ASN A 152 11.87 -2.12 12.77
CA ASN A 152 12.60 -2.80 13.80
C ASN A 152 13.42 -1.72 14.55
N PRO A 153 13.72 -1.86 15.84
CA PRO A 153 14.43 -0.85 16.64
C PRO A 153 15.80 -0.43 16.11
N ARG A 154 16.37 -1.20 15.17
CA ARG A 154 17.72 -0.99 14.61
C ARG A 154 17.74 -0.41 13.18
N SER A 155 16.60 -0.04 12.60
CA SER A 155 16.52 0.52 11.26
C SER A 155 15.51 1.65 11.16
N TYR A 156 15.67 2.52 10.14
CA TYR A 156 14.67 3.53 9.83
C TYR A 156 13.33 2.85 9.49
N PRO A 157 12.23 3.28 10.13
CA PRO A 157 10.92 2.67 9.88
C PRO A 157 10.43 2.96 8.46
N THR A 158 9.87 1.95 7.81
CA THR A 158 9.11 2.12 6.57
C THR A 158 7.80 2.82 6.89
N ARG A 159 7.52 3.90 6.18
CA ARG A 159 6.28 4.66 6.32
C ARG A 159 5.29 4.23 5.25
N LEU A 160 4.06 3.93 5.69
CA LEU A 160 2.91 3.68 4.81
C LEU A 160 1.81 4.67 5.12
N ASP A 161 1.31 5.36 4.09
CA ASP A 161 0.14 6.20 4.17
C ASP A 161 -1.04 5.47 3.50
N PHE A 162 -2.09 5.20 4.28
CA PHE A 162 -3.35 4.66 3.77
C PHE A 162 -4.29 5.82 3.47
N ARG A 163 -4.56 6.06 2.18
CA ARG A 163 -5.59 7.01 1.74
C ARG A 163 -6.93 6.31 1.75
N MET A 164 -7.86 6.84 2.52
CA MET A 164 -9.13 6.20 2.82
C MET A 164 -10.32 7.07 2.43
N GLY A 165 -11.41 6.43 2.03
CA GLY A 165 -12.69 7.06 1.78
C GLY A 165 -13.79 6.43 2.64
N LYS A 166 -14.77 7.23 3.07
CA LYS A 166 -15.98 6.75 3.73
C LYS A 166 -16.95 6.23 2.68
N THR A 167 -17.34 4.97 2.79
CA THR A 167 -18.33 4.31 1.94
C THR A 167 -19.58 3.95 2.75
N LYS A 168 -20.61 3.40 2.11
CA LYS A 168 -21.79 2.84 2.80
C LYS A 168 -21.42 1.68 3.73
N GLN A 169 -20.32 0.98 3.45
CA GLN A 169 -19.80 -0.15 4.23
C GLN A 169 -18.73 0.25 5.25
N GLY A 170 -18.54 1.54 5.52
CA GLY A 170 -17.51 2.05 6.41
C GLY A 170 -16.30 2.64 5.69
N TRP A 171 -15.19 2.78 6.40
CA TRP A 171 -13.96 3.31 5.83
C TRP A 171 -13.21 2.25 5.04
N LYS A 172 -12.81 2.59 3.80
CA LYS A 172 -12.06 1.70 2.90
C LYS A 172 -10.81 2.39 2.37
N ILE A 173 -9.76 1.63 2.16
CA ILE A 173 -8.48 2.08 1.60
C ILE A 173 -8.59 2.06 0.07
N TYR A 174 -8.40 3.20 -0.58
CA TYR A 174 -8.36 3.28 -2.05
C TYR A 174 -6.96 3.54 -2.62
N ASP A 175 -5.97 3.86 -1.77
CA ASP A 175 -4.57 4.00 -2.19
C ASP A 175 -3.63 3.72 -1.01
N VAL A 176 -2.51 3.10 -1.31
CA VAL A 176 -1.39 2.88 -0.37
C VAL A 176 -0.17 3.58 -0.91
N VAL A 177 0.41 4.46 -0.10
CA VAL A 177 1.65 5.16 -0.45
C VAL A 177 2.76 4.64 0.44
N ALA A 178 3.75 3.98 -0.17
CA ALA A 178 4.92 3.46 0.50
C ALA A 178 6.15 4.31 0.13
N ASN A 179 6.78 4.97 1.10
CA ASN A 179 7.96 5.82 0.87
C ASN A 179 7.78 6.81 -0.31
N GLY A 180 6.60 7.44 -0.40
CA GLY A 180 6.27 8.38 -1.47
C GLY A 180 5.72 7.74 -2.77
N SER A 181 5.77 6.43 -2.92
CA SER A 181 5.26 5.71 -4.11
C SER A 181 3.82 5.25 -3.91
N SER A 182 2.88 5.78 -4.69
CA SER A 182 1.44 5.47 -4.64
C SER A 182 1.10 4.26 -5.51
N ALA A 183 0.29 3.34 -5.00
CA ALA A 183 -0.25 2.21 -5.74
C ALA A 183 -1.14 2.67 -6.90
N VAL A 184 -2.00 3.67 -6.70
CA VAL A 184 -2.82 4.27 -7.76
C VAL A 184 -1.95 4.81 -8.90
N MET A 185 -0.84 5.48 -8.59
CA MET A 185 0.08 6.01 -9.61
C MET A 185 0.84 4.90 -10.33
N TYR A 186 1.16 3.82 -9.65
CA TYR A 186 1.74 2.63 -10.27
C TYR A 186 0.76 2.02 -11.29
N TYR A 187 -0.48 1.74 -10.88
CA TYR A 187 -1.49 1.19 -11.77
C TYR A 187 -1.86 2.13 -12.92
N ARG A 188 -1.83 3.44 -12.70
CA ARG A 188 -2.01 4.42 -13.79
C ARG A 188 -0.96 4.26 -14.88
N ARG A 189 0.31 4.13 -14.50
CA ARG A 189 1.40 3.93 -15.46
C ARG A 189 1.26 2.58 -16.17
N MET A 190 0.96 1.51 -15.44
CA MET A 190 0.75 0.18 -15.99
C MET A 190 -0.37 0.17 -17.04
N LEU A 191 -1.52 0.75 -16.71
CA LEU A 191 -2.65 0.85 -17.64
C LEU A 191 -2.31 1.70 -18.87
N ALA A 192 -1.64 2.84 -18.69
CA ALA A 192 -1.22 3.68 -19.81
C ALA A 192 -0.23 2.98 -20.74
N GLN A 193 0.62 2.11 -20.22
CA GLN A 193 1.55 1.32 -21.04
C GLN A 193 0.84 0.19 -21.80
N SER A 194 -0.12 -0.51 -21.17
CA SER A 194 -0.85 -1.60 -21.81
C SER A 194 -1.73 -1.15 -23.00
N MET A 195 -2.08 0.13 -23.04
CA MET A 195 -2.94 0.70 -24.09
C MET A 195 -2.18 1.39 -25.22
N ARG A 196 -0.87 1.41 -25.21
CA ARG A 196 -0.10 1.94 -26.34
C ARG A 196 -0.30 1.04 -27.55
N PRO A 197 -0.54 1.59 -28.77
CA PRO A 197 -0.59 0.80 -29.99
C PRO A 197 0.70 -0.01 -30.12
N GLY A 198 0.58 -1.33 -30.24
CA GLY A 198 1.74 -2.25 -30.31
C GLY A 198 2.14 -2.92 -28.99
N ALA A 199 1.60 -2.56 -27.82
CA ALA A 199 1.91 -3.20 -26.54
C ALA A 199 1.30 -4.62 -26.40
N ASN A 200 0.24 -4.94 -27.16
CA ASN A 200 -0.50 -6.21 -27.06
C ASN A 200 0.27 -7.47 -27.50
N ARG A 201 1.51 -7.36 -27.98
CA ARG A 201 2.30 -8.55 -28.40
C ARG A 201 3.11 -9.20 -27.25
N ARG A 202 3.09 -8.68 -26.03
CA ARG A 202 3.98 -9.16 -24.95
C ARG A 202 3.27 -9.64 -23.68
N LEU A 203 1.93 -9.68 -23.66
CA LEU A 203 1.17 -10.03 -22.44
C LEU A 203 0.35 -11.34 -22.56
N PHE A 204 0.56 -12.12 -23.64
CA PHE A 204 -0.06 -13.45 -23.81
C PHE A 204 1.00 -14.50 -24.06
#